data_00cbdfe8e8af529c3f3a01192028b017
#
_entry.id   00cbdfe8e8af529c3f3a01192028b017
#
_cell.length_a   1.000
_cell.length_b   1.000
_cell.length_c   1.000
_cell.angle_alpha   90.00
_cell.angle_beta   90.00
_cell.angle_gamma   90.00
#
_symmetry.space_group_name_H-M   'P 1'
#
loop_
_entity.id
_entity.type
_entity.pdbx_description
1 polymer ?
#
loop_
_entity_poly.entity_id
_entity_poly.type
_entity_poly.pdbx_seq_one_letter_code
_entity_poly.pdbx_strand_id
1 'polypeptide(L)' 'MNHREDLEFQLQKVSLAIQEVIEDVYITDKERQERIKKLINFKEAIIYKGKELRIELKAA' A
#
# COMPACT_ATOMS: atom_id res chain seq x y z
N MET A 1 15.07 15.89 1.54
CA MET A 1 13.96 15.02 1.18
C MET A 1 12.90 15.04 2.25
N ASN A 2 11.65 15.13 1.83
CA ASN A 2 10.53 15.19 2.75
C ASN A 2 10.01 13.77 2.98
N HIS A 3 10.12 13.27 4.21
CA HIS A 3 9.64 11.93 4.58
C HIS A 3 8.15 11.75 4.28
N ARG A 4 7.37 12.81 4.47
CA ARG A 4 5.95 12.78 4.21
C ARG A 4 5.65 12.47 2.74
N GLU A 5 6.31 13.17 1.83
CA GLU A 5 6.11 12.96 0.40
C GLU A 5 6.53 11.56 -0.02
N ASP A 6 7.62 11.06 0.53
CA ASP A 6 8.11 9.73 0.24
C ASP A 6 7.12 8.66 0.69
N LEU A 7 6.60 8.79 1.92
CA LEU A 7 5.63 7.84 2.45
C LEU A 7 4.28 7.92 1.69
N GLU A 8 3.84 9.12 1.35
CA GLU A 8 2.62 9.29 0.55
C GLU A 8 2.77 8.68 -0.84
N PHE A 9 3.93 8.83 -1.45
CA PHE A 9 4.23 8.22 -2.74
C PHE A 9 4.17 6.69 -2.65
N GLN A 10 4.75 6.12 -1.59
CA GLN A 10 4.70 4.68 -1.37
C GLN A 10 3.27 4.19 -1.16
N LEU A 11 2.45 4.93 -0.41
CA LEU A 11 1.05 4.59 -0.21
C LEU A 11 0.28 4.61 -1.53
N GLN A 12 0.53 5.59 -2.38
CA GLN A 12 -0.11 5.68 -3.68
C GLN A 12 0.26 4.47 -4.55
N LYS A 13 1.53 4.09 -4.57
CA LYS A 13 2.00 2.92 -5.31
C LYS A 13 1.32 1.64 -4.82
N VAL A 14 1.22 1.46 -3.51
CA VAL A 14 0.56 0.29 -2.95
C VAL A 14 -0.92 0.26 -3.32
N SER A 15 -1.60 1.39 -3.25
CA SER A 15 -3.01 1.48 -3.62
C SER A 15 -3.23 1.10 -5.09
N LEU A 16 -2.37 1.58 -5.98
CA LEU A 16 -2.44 1.21 -7.39
C LEU A 16 -2.17 -0.27 -7.60
N ALA A 17 -1.19 -0.83 -6.88
CA ALA A 17 -0.87 -2.25 -6.98
C ALA A 17 -2.04 -3.12 -6.50
N ILE A 18 -2.72 -2.72 -5.43
CA ILE A 18 -3.92 -3.43 -4.96
C ILE A 18 -5.01 -3.40 -6.03
N GLN A 19 -5.24 -2.25 -6.64
CA GLN A 19 -6.23 -2.11 -7.69
C GLN A 19 -5.89 -2.99 -8.89
N GLU A 20 -4.63 -3.03 -9.30
CA GLU A 20 -4.19 -3.89 -10.40
C GLU A 20 -4.44 -5.37 -10.11
N VAL A 21 -4.18 -5.80 -8.86
CA VAL A 21 -4.43 -7.19 -8.46
C VAL A 21 -5.92 -7.50 -8.50
N ILE A 22 -6.77 -6.58 -8.04
CA ILE A 22 -8.22 -6.76 -8.06
C ILE A 22 -8.74 -6.90 -9.49
N GLU A 23 -8.17 -6.14 -10.42
CA GLU A 23 -8.59 -6.12 -11.81
C GLU A 23 -7.96 -7.24 -12.67
N ASP A 24 -6.95 -7.93 -12.15
CA ASP A 24 -6.26 -8.97 -12.89
C ASP A 24 -7.14 -10.21 -13.02
N VAL A 25 -7.54 -10.51 -14.24
CA VAL A 25 -8.41 -11.65 -14.53
C VAL A 25 -7.63 -12.95 -14.76
N TYR A 26 -6.32 -12.89 -14.82
CA TYR A 26 -5.48 -14.04 -15.13
C TYR A 26 -4.97 -14.79 -13.90
N ILE A 27 -5.18 -14.25 -12.71
CA ILE A 27 -4.78 -14.90 -11.47
C ILE A 27 -5.97 -15.57 -10.80
N THR A 28 -5.71 -16.62 -10.01
CA THR A 28 -6.74 -17.30 -9.24
C THR A 28 -7.17 -16.44 -8.06
N ASP A 29 -8.34 -16.74 -7.51
CA ASP A 29 -8.81 -16.04 -6.31
C ASP A 29 -7.85 -16.21 -5.14
N LYS A 30 -7.27 -17.40 -5.01
CA LYS A 30 -6.27 -17.66 -3.97
C LYS A 30 -5.04 -16.77 -4.12
N GLU A 31 -4.51 -16.69 -5.34
CA GLU A 31 -3.37 -15.84 -5.63
C GLU A 31 -3.69 -14.36 -5.39
N ARG A 32 -4.89 -13.94 -5.77
CA ARG A 32 -5.35 -12.56 -5.54
C ARG A 32 -5.37 -12.24 -4.06
N GLN A 33 -5.96 -13.11 -3.25
CA GLN A 33 -6.02 -12.90 -1.81
C GLN A 33 -4.63 -12.83 -1.18
N GLU A 34 -3.73 -13.70 -1.58
CA GLU A 34 -2.36 -13.70 -1.07
C GLU A 34 -1.62 -12.43 -1.42
N ARG A 35 -1.77 -11.95 -2.67
CA ARG A 35 -1.11 -10.72 -3.11
C ARG A 35 -1.67 -9.51 -2.40
N ILE A 36 -2.99 -9.43 -2.26
CA ILE A 36 -3.65 -8.32 -1.56
C ILE A 36 -3.21 -8.30 -0.10
N LYS A 37 -3.15 -9.45 0.54
CA LYS A 37 -2.71 -9.54 1.94
C LYS A 37 -1.29 -8.99 2.13
N LYS A 38 -0.37 -9.33 1.23
CA LYS A 38 1.00 -8.82 1.28
C LYS A 38 1.04 -7.31 1.10
N LEU A 39 0.23 -6.80 0.16
CA LEU A 39 0.16 -5.37 -0.10
C LEU A 39 -0.45 -4.60 1.06
N ILE A 40 -1.47 -5.16 1.70
CA ILE A 40 -2.08 -4.55 2.88
C ILE A 40 -1.08 -4.49 4.03
N ASN A 41 -0.31 -5.58 4.24
CA ASN A 41 0.72 -5.60 5.27
C ASN A 41 1.78 -4.52 5.00
N PHE A 42 2.17 -4.34 3.75
CA PHE A 42 3.10 -3.29 3.36
C PHE A 42 2.52 -1.90 3.61
N LYS A 43 1.24 -1.72 3.27
CA LYS A 43 0.54 -0.47 3.52
C LYS A 43 0.52 -0.13 5.01
N GLU A 44 0.21 -1.11 5.85
CA GLU A 44 0.19 -0.92 7.29
C GLU A 44 1.56 -0.54 7.84
N ALA A 45 2.63 -1.12 7.29
CA ALA A 45 3.99 -0.77 7.67
C ALA A 45 4.30 0.69 7.35
N ILE A 46 3.84 1.17 6.19
CA ILE A 46 4.02 2.58 5.81
C ILE A 46 3.28 3.50 6.77
N ILE A 47 2.03 3.16 7.10
CA ILE A 47 1.22 3.94 8.03
C ILE A 47 1.87 3.98 9.41
N TYR A 48 2.37 2.84 9.87
CA TYR A 48 3.08 2.75 11.15
C TYR A 48 4.33 3.62 11.15
N LYS A 49 5.08 3.62 10.07
CA LYS A 49 6.26 4.46 9.92
C LYS A 49 5.89 5.94 10.02
N GLY A 50 4.81 6.33 9.38
CA GLY A 50 4.31 7.70 9.47
C GLY A 50 3.96 8.09 10.90
N LYS A 51 3.32 7.18 11.64
CA LYS A 51 2.98 7.43 13.05
C LYS A 51 4.23 7.57 13.91
N GLU A 52 5.24 6.74 13.70
CA GLU A 52 6.50 6.84 14.42
C GLU A 52 7.18 8.18 14.20
N LEU A 53 7.14 8.68 12.98
CA LEU A 53 7.72 9.97 12.60
C LEU A 53 6.80 11.14 12.93
N ARG A 54 5.61 10.88 13.47
CA ARG A 54 4.58 11.89 13.78
C ARG A 54 4.21 12.69 12.55
N ILE A 55 4.10 12.00 11.42
CA ILE A 55 3.72 12.60 10.15
C ILE A 55 2.27 12.22 9.88
N GLU A 56 1.44 13.21 9.55
CA GLU A 56 0.06 12.97 9.13
C GLU A 56 0.07 12.64 7.64
N LEU A 57 -0.39 11.44 7.29
CA LEU A 57 -0.44 10.98 5.91
C LEU A 57 -1.86 11.10 5.37
N LYS A 58 -1.97 11.58 4.14
CA LYS A 58 -3.25 11.61 3.46
C LYS A 58 -3.58 10.21 2.94
N ALA A 59 -4.80 9.77 3.17
CA ALA A 59 -5.27 8.52 2.61
C ALA A 59 -5.35 8.64 1.09
N ALA A 60 -4.80 7.68 0.41
CA ALA A 60 -4.85 7.63 -1.05
C ALA A 60 -6.17 7.01 -1.50
#